data_8416cb7613d5928ee90359711ef87c36
#
_entry.id   8416cb7613d5928ee90359711ef87c36
#
_cell.length_a   1.000
_cell.length_b   1.000
_cell.length_c   1.000
_cell.angle_alpha   90.00
_cell.angle_beta   90.00
_cell.angle_gamma   90.00
#
_symmetry.space_group_name_H-M   'P 1'
#
loop_
_entity.id
_entity.type
_entity.pdbx_description
1 polymer ?
#
loop_
_entity_poly.entity_id
_entity_poly.type
_entity_poly.pdbx_seq_one_letter_code
_entity_poly.pdbx_strand_id
1 'polypeptide(L)'
;MPGHSAAFKRAMGVDMQSEKGTAICKNILTEICDELNVPIIHIGGDEVKISNHDFLPQMTKLLLSKNKKVIAWNPGGVLPEGTTLQMWNGGTKPKTKYPAVDSRHLYLNHFDPIDGVVATFNHKICDTVSGDDFKLGATLCNWPDRNVTNIALFKIGKR
;
A
#
# COMPACT_ATOMS: atom_id res chain seq x y z
N MET A 1 12.79 19.96 -6.85
CA MET A 1 13.85 19.28 -6.09
C MET A 1 14.72 18.51 -7.06
N PRO A 2 16.06 18.55 -6.99
CA PRO A 2 16.88 17.69 -7.82
C PRO A 2 16.56 16.24 -7.44
N GLY A 3 16.13 15.46 -8.41
CA GLY A 3 15.81 14.05 -8.22
C GLY A 3 17.06 13.33 -7.67
N HIS A 4 16.89 12.61 -6.59
CA HIS A 4 17.94 11.74 -6.08
C HIS A 4 18.41 10.82 -7.23
N SER A 5 19.71 10.79 -7.45
CA SER A 5 20.27 9.97 -8.53
C SER A 5 19.86 8.50 -8.36
N ALA A 6 19.74 7.78 -9.47
CA ALA A 6 19.43 6.34 -9.43
C ALA A 6 20.46 5.53 -8.61
N ALA A 7 21.68 6.06 -8.46
CA ALA A 7 22.73 5.50 -7.61
C ALA A 7 22.40 5.66 -6.11
N PHE A 8 21.89 6.85 -5.70
CA PHE A 8 21.49 7.08 -4.31
C PHE A 8 20.30 6.20 -3.91
N LYS A 9 19.29 6.08 -4.78
CA LYS A 9 18.15 5.16 -4.55
C LYS A 9 18.58 3.70 -4.42
N ARG A 10 19.61 3.27 -5.16
CA ARG A 10 20.18 1.91 -5.05
C ARG A 10 20.98 1.70 -3.76
N ALA A 11 21.66 2.72 -3.28
CA ALA A 11 22.47 2.63 -2.05
C ALA A 11 21.61 2.59 -0.77
N MET A 12 20.38 3.10 -0.81
CA MET A 12 19.48 3.20 0.35
C MET A 12 18.46 2.05 0.43
N GLY A 13 18.39 1.17 -0.56
CA GLY A 13 17.42 0.09 -0.65
C GLY A 13 18.03 -1.28 -0.37
N VAL A 14 17.24 -2.17 0.24
CA VAL A 14 17.56 -3.59 0.33
C VAL A 14 17.37 -4.23 -1.05
N ASP A 15 18.35 -5.02 -1.50
CA ASP A 15 18.24 -5.75 -2.76
C ASP A 15 17.28 -6.96 -2.61
N MET A 16 16.02 -6.74 -2.96
CA MET A 16 14.97 -7.75 -2.92
C MET A 16 15.15 -8.89 -3.94
N GLN A 17 16.13 -8.77 -4.86
CA GLN A 17 16.44 -9.82 -5.83
C GLN A 17 17.37 -10.88 -5.23
N SER A 18 18.10 -10.52 -4.18
CA SER A 18 19.10 -11.41 -3.55
C SER A 18 18.54 -12.20 -2.37
N GLU A 19 19.09 -13.36 -2.12
CA GLU A 19 18.78 -14.17 -0.92
C GLU A 19 19.14 -13.41 0.36
N LYS A 20 20.26 -12.68 0.36
CA LYS A 20 20.69 -11.86 1.49
C LYS A 20 19.70 -10.75 1.80
N GLY A 21 19.20 -10.04 0.78
CA GLY A 21 18.18 -9.01 0.95
C GLY A 21 16.85 -9.59 1.46
N THR A 22 16.46 -10.73 0.93
CA THR A 22 15.29 -11.48 1.40
C THR A 22 15.43 -11.87 2.89
N ALA A 23 16.60 -12.37 3.30
CA ALA A 23 16.87 -12.73 4.69
C ALA A 23 16.83 -11.50 5.63
N ILE A 24 17.42 -10.38 5.21
CA ILE A 24 17.37 -9.12 5.97
C ILE A 24 15.93 -8.68 6.19
N CYS A 25 15.11 -8.67 5.15
CA CYS A 25 13.70 -8.29 5.27
C CYS A 25 12.91 -9.23 6.21
N LYS A 26 13.16 -10.54 6.13
CA LYS A 26 12.56 -11.51 7.05
C LYS A 26 12.94 -11.24 8.51
N ASN A 27 14.19 -10.93 8.77
CA ASN A 27 14.65 -10.61 10.13
C ASN A 27 13.98 -9.36 10.66
N ILE A 28 13.94 -8.28 9.87
CA ILE A 28 13.25 -7.03 10.23
C ILE A 28 11.76 -7.28 10.53
N LEU A 29 11.06 -7.99 9.65
CA LEU A 29 9.64 -8.29 9.85
C LEU A 29 9.42 -9.19 11.07
N THR A 30 10.34 -10.11 11.37
CA THR A 30 10.30 -10.94 12.56
C THR A 30 10.43 -10.09 13.81
N GLU A 31 11.43 -9.22 13.88
CA GLU A 31 11.65 -8.28 14.98
C GLU A 31 10.42 -7.38 15.22
N ILE A 32 9.87 -6.78 14.14
CA ILE A 32 8.64 -5.99 14.22
C ILE A 32 7.49 -6.80 14.82
N CYS A 33 7.32 -8.06 14.41
CA CYS A 33 6.25 -8.90 14.94
C CYS A 33 6.43 -9.27 16.40
N ASP A 34 7.67 -9.45 16.83
CA ASP A 34 8.00 -9.90 18.18
C ASP A 34 8.00 -8.72 19.18
N GLU A 35 8.43 -7.53 18.73
CA GLU A 35 8.51 -6.33 19.58
C GLU A 35 7.21 -5.51 19.60
N LEU A 36 6.43 -5.55 18.52
CA LEU A 36 5.23 -4.72 18.39
C LEU A 36 3.95 -5.56 18.37
N ASN A 37 3.03 -5.22 19.25
CA ASN A 37 1.69 -5.84 19.25
C ASN A 37 0.78 -5.24 18.19
N VAL A 38 1.16 -5.42 16.91
CA VAL A 38 0.38 -4.96 15.76
C VAL A 38 -0.31 -6.15 15.08
N PRO A 39 -1.63 -6.09 14.85
CA PRO A 39 -2.36 -7.21 14.23
C PRO A 39 -2.22 -7.25 12.71
N ILE A 40 -1.85 -6.13 12.09
CA ILE A 40 -1.81 -5.96 10.63
C ILE A 40 -0.49 -5.32 10.22
N ILE A 41 0.15 -5.83 9.19
CA ILE A 41 1.38 -5.27 8.62
C ILE A 41 1.18 -5.01 7.13
N HIS A 42 1.53 -3.80 6.69
CA HIS A 42 1.55 -3.44 5.28
C HIS A 42 2.98 -3.61 4.73
N ILE A 43 3.13 -4.44 3.69
CA ILE A 43 4.43 -4.81 3.12
C ILE A 43 4.81 -4.04 1.85
N GLY A 44 4.04 -3.03 1.45
CA GLY A 44 4.34 -2.23 0.26
C GLY A 44 4.19 -3.00 -1.04
N GLY A 45 5.21 -2.96 -1.89
CA GLY A 45 5.32 -3.75 -3.11
C GLY A 45 4.97 -3.01 -4.41
N ASP A 46 4.72 -1.71 -4.35
CA ASP A 46 4.47 -0.82 -5.48
C ASP A 46 5.75 -0.06 -5.92
N GLU A 47 5.69 0.55 -7.09
CA GLU A 47 6.69 1.47 -7.66
C GLU A 47 8.15 0.99 -7.66
N VAL A 48 8.39 -0.27 -7.34
CA VAL A 48 9.70 -0.91 -7.38
C VAL A 48 9.66 -2.17 -8.23
N LYS A 49 10.71 -2.38 -9.02
CA LYS A 49 10.85 -3.59 -9.81
C LYS A 49 11.30 -4.74 -8.89
N ILE A 50 10.40 -5.65 -8.57
CA ILE A 50 10.69 -6.88 -7.84
C ILE A 50 10.76 -8.02 -8.86
N SER A 51 11.96 -8.36 -9.32
CA SER A 51 12.18 -9.46 -10.28
C SER A 51 12.14 -10.83 -9.60
N ASN A 52 12.43 -10.89 -8.31
CA ASN A 52 12.24 -12.10 -7.49
C ASN A 52 10.75 -12.25 -7.15
N HIS A 53 10.03 -13.01 -7.95
CA HIS A 53 8.59 -13.20 -7.79
C HIS A 53 8.21 -13.91 -6.49
N ASP A 54 9.17 -14.57 -5.81
CA ASP A 54 8.95 -15.23 -4.52
C ASP A 54 9.14 -14.31 -3.32
N PHE A 55 9.65 -13.08 -3.53
CA PHE A 55 9.96 -12.17 -2.42
C PHE A 55 8.71 -11.84 -1.59
N LEU A 56 7.68 -11.23 -2.19
CA LEU A 56 6.45 -10.88 -1.47
C LEU A 56 5.69 -12.09 -0.95
N PRO A 57 5.56 -13.21 -1.70
CA PRO A 57 5.02 -14.45 -1.17
C PRO A 57 5.73 -14.96 0.08
N GLN A 58 7.05 -14.92 0.14
CA GLN A 58 7.82 -15.32 1.31
C GLN A 58 7.57 -14.40 2.52
N MET A 59 7.51 -13.07 2.31
CA MET A 59 7.18 -12.11 3.38
C MET A 59 5.75 -12.35 3.91
N THR A 60 4.79 -12.53 3.01
CA THR A 60 3.40 -12.81 3.37
C THR A 60 3.30 -14.11 4.18
N LYS A 61 3.93 -15.19 3.74
CA LYS A 61 3.94 -16.47 4.45
C LYS A 61 4.52 -16.35 5.87
N LEU A 62 5.62 -15.61 6.01
CA LEU A 62 6.23 -15.35 7.32
C LEU A 62 5.25 -14.62 8.25
N LEU A 63 4.61 -13.55 7.78
CA LEU A 63 3.70 -12.76 8.60
C LEU A 63 2.44 -13.54 8.99
N LEU A 64 1.87 -14.31 8.05
CA LEU A 64 0.73 -15.19 8.34
C LEU A 64 1.08 -16.25 9.38
N SER A 65 2.30 -16.84 9.33
CA SER A 65 2.76 -17.80 10.35
C SER A 65 2.91 -17.19 11.75
N LYS A 66 3.03 -15.87 11.83
CA LYS A 66 3.05 -15.09 13.08
C LYS A 66 1.66 -14.53 13.45
N ASN A 67 0.58 -15.04 12.86
CA ASN A 67 -0.81 -14.61 13.06
C ASN A 67 -1.05 -13.12 12.75
N LYS A 68 -0.28 -12.55 11.81
CA LYS A 68 -0.49 -11.18 11.34
C LYS A 68 -1.32 -11.18 10.05
N LYS A 69 -2.26 -10.24 9.92
CA LYS A 69 -2.89 -9.92 8.63
C LYS A 69 -1.91 -9.12 7.78
N VAL A 70 -1.93 -9.36 6.47
CA VAL A 70 -1.01 -8.73 5.53
C VAL A 70 -1.77 -7.86 4.55
N ILE A 71 -1.31 -6.63 4.38
CA ILE A 71 -1.79 -5.70 3.34
C ILE A 71 -0.62 -5.40 2.39
N ALA A 72 -0.90 -5.26 1.12
CA ALA A 72 0.08 -4.83 0.12
C ALA A 72 -0.58 -3.98 -0.97
N TRP A 73 0.23 -3.13 -1.63
CA TRP A 73 -0.26 -2.30 -2.71
C TRP A 73 -0.65 -3.11 -3.95
N ASN A 74 -1.75 -2.72 -4.61
CA ASN A 74 -2.22 -3.28 -5.87
C ASN A 74 -2.63 -2.14 -6.84
N PRO A 75 -1.99 -1.98 -8.00
CA PRO A 75 -0.96 -2.85 -8.57
C PRO A 75 0.35 -2.84 -7.78
N GLY A 76 1.03 -3.97 -7.78
CA GLY A 76 2.29 -4.21 -7.10
C GLY A 76 2.92 -5.52 -7.59
N GLY A 77 3.77 -6.12 -6.79
CA GLY A 77 4.37 -7.42 -7.09
C GLY A 77 3.38 -8.58 -7.02
N VAL A 78 3.89 -9.80 -7.16
CA VAL A 78 3.09 -11.03 -7.03
C VAL A 78 2.66 -11.19 -5.57
N LEU A 79 1.36 -11.33 -5.35
CA LEU A 79 0.77 -11.44 -4.01
C LEU A 79 -0.01 -12.77 -3.90
N PRO A 80 0.24 -13.58 -2.86
CA PRO A 80 -0.48 -14.82 -2.63
C PRO A 80 -1.90 -14.55 -2.10
N GLU A 81 -2.76 -15.56 -2.18
CA GLU A 81 -4.05 -15.57 -1.51
C GLU A 81 -3.87 -15.31 0.01
N GLY A 82 -4.85 -14.67 0.63
CA GLY A 82 -4.76 -14.25 2.03
C GLY A 82 -4.12 -12.87 2.25
N THR A 83 -3.58 -12.23 1.19
CA THR A 83 -3.14 -10.84 1.24
C THR A 83 -4.32 -9.90 1.00
N THR A 84 -4.50 -8.90 1.84
CA THR A 84 -5.42 -7.80 1.55
C THR A 84 -4.78 -6.84 0.55
N LEU A 85 -5.50 -6.52 -0.52
CA LEU A 85 -5.02 -5.63 -1.58
C LEU A 85 -5.45 -4.20 -1.29
N GLN A 86 -4.50 -3.28 -1.10
CA GLN A 86 -4.79 -1.86 -1.09
C GLN A 86 -4.69 -1.32 -2.52
N MET A 87 -5.84 -1.00 -3.11
CA MET A 87 -5.91 -0.45 -4.46
C MET A 87 -5.55 1.02 -4.43
N TRP A 88 -4.52 1.41 -5.18
CA TRP A 88 -4.03 2.79 -5.19
C TRP A 88 -4.14 3.48 -6.55
N ASN A 89 -4.12 2.74 -7.64
CA ASN A 89 -4.18 3.27 -9.01
C ASN A 89 -5.62 3.25 -9.52
N GLY A 90 -6.09 4.36 -10.08
CA GLY A 90 -7.47 4.54 -10.54
C GLY A 90 -8.00 3.51 -11.54
N GLY A 91 -7.12 2.87 -12.31
CA GLY A 91 -7.46 1.78 -13.23
C GLY A 91 -7.59 0.39 -12.58
N THR A 92 -7.22 0.26 -11.31
CA THR A 92 -7.25 -1.02 -10.60
C THR A 92 -8.68 -1.42 -10.23
N LYS A 93 -8.98 -2.70 -10.37
CA LYS A 93 -10.28 -3.28 -9.98
C LYS A 93 -10.12 -4.25 -8.80
N PRO A 94 -11.14 -4.39 -7.93
CA PRO A 94 -11.15 -5.44 -6.93
C PRO A 94 -10.96 -6.82 -7.57
N LYS A 95 -10.14 -7.66 -6.96
CA LYS A 95 -9.92 -9.04 -7.41
C LYS A 95 -10.81 -10.00 -6.63
N THR A 96 -11.41 -10.96 -7.32
CA THR A 96 -12.15 -12.05 -6.67
C THR A 96 -11.21 -12.82 -5.74
N LYS A 97 -11.70 -13.22 -4.56
CA LYS A 97 -10.97 -13.95 -3.52
C LYS A 97 -9.88 -13.16 -2.76
N TYR A 98 -9.72 -11.87 -3.02
CA TYR A 98 -8.80 -11.03 -2.27
C TYR A 98 -9.58 -9.96 -1.51
N PRO A 99 -9.42 -9.86 -0.19
CA PRO A 99 -9.92 -8.69 0.52
C PRO A 99 -9.29 -7.42 -0.06
N ALA A 100 -10.05 -6.35 -0.16
CA ALA A 100 -9.59 -5.10 -0.74
C ALA A 100 -9.91 -3.90 0.15
N VAL A 101 -8.94 -2.97 0.22
CA VAL A 101 -9.07 -1.63 0.74
C VAL A 101 -8.88 -0.66 -0.41
N ASP A 102 -9.71 0.35 -0.50
CA ASP A 102 -9.71 1.31 -1.60
C ASP A 102 -9.01 2.61 -1.21
N SER A 103 -8.00 3.00 -1.97
CA SER A 103 -7.35 4.30 -1.88
C SER A 103 -7.35 5.06 -3.21
N ARG A 104 -8.02 4.50 -4.23
CA ARG A 104 -8.14 5.14 -5.55
C ARG A 104 -8.88 6.45 -5.39
N HIS A 105 -8.34 7.51 -5.97
CA HIS A 105 -8.90 8.87 -5.89
C HIS A 105 -9.05 9.44 -4.45
N LEU A 106 -8.39 8.82 -3.46
CA LEU A 106 -8.45 9.22 -2.06
C LEU A 106 -7.11 9.79 -1.55
N TYR A 107 -6.36 10.45 -2.44
CA TYR A 107 -5.10 11.10 -2.14
C TYR A 107 -5.32 12.57 -1.84
N LEU A 108 -5.06 12.98 -0.58
CA LEU A 108 -5.34 14.34 -0.10
C LEU A 108 -4.39 15.40 -0.65
N ASN A 109 -3.27 14.98 -1.25
CA ASN A 109 -2.19 15.88 -1.68
C ASN A 109 -2.00 15.95 -3.21
N HIS A 110 -2.72 15.14 -3.99
CA HIS A 110 -2.50 15.06 -5.44
C HIS A 110 -3.43 15.95 -6.27
N PHE A 111 -4.56 16.32 -5.71
CA PHE A 111 -5.58 17.10 -6.41
C PHE A 111 -5.59 18.56 -5.96
N ASP A 112 -6.08 19.45 -6.81
CA ASP A 112 -6.65 20.70 -6.33
C ASP A 112 -7.73 20.40 -5.27
N PRO A 113 -7.87 21.21 -4.22
CA PRO A 113 -8.83 20.92 -3.16
C PRO A 113 -10.28 20.72 -3.64
N ILE A 114 -10.70 21.42 -4.68
CA ILE A 114 -12.05 21.28 -5.26
C ILE A 114 -12.13 19.95 -6.02
N ASP A 115 -11.15 19.66 -6.88
CA ASP A 115 -11.09 18.40 -7.64
C ASP A 115 -11.00 17.20 -6.69
N GLY A 116 -10.24 17.32 -5.62
CA GLY A 116 -10.14 16.29 -4.59
C GLY A 116 -11.47 16.01 -3.88
N VAL A 117 -12.23 17.06 -3.55
CA VAL A 117 -13.58 16.91 -2.98
C VAL A 117 -14.51 16.24 -3.97
N VAL A 118 -14.54 16.69 -5.23
CA VAL A 118 -15.39 16.12 -6.28
C VAL A 118 -15.02 14.67 -6.55
N ALA A 119 -13.73 14.35 -6.67
CA ALA A 119 -13.26 12.99 -6.90
C ALA A 119 -13.67 12.06 -5.74
N THR A 120 -13.43 12.50 -4.50
CA THR A 120 -13.81 11.72 -3.30
C THR A 120 -15.32 11.55 -3.19
N PHE A 121 -16.09 12.59 -3.54
CA PHE A 121 -17.55 12.55 -3.50
C PHE A 121 -18.15 11.55 -4.48
N ASN A 122 -17.63 11.49 -5.68
CA ASN A 122 -18.14 10.63 -6.73
C ASN A 122 -17.52 9.23 -6.72
N HIS A 123 -16.50 9.01 -5.88
CA HIS A 123 -15.81 7.73 -5.83
C HIS A 123 -16.67 6.65 -5.16
N LYS A 124 -16.89 5.56 -5.88
CA LYS A 124 -17.60 4.40 -5.38
C LYS A 124 -16.59 3.41 -4.79
N ILE A 125 -16.50 3.39 -3.47
CA ILE A 125 -15.54 2.57 -2.72
C ILE A 125 -15.64 1.10 -3.15
N CYS A 126 -14.50 0.52 -3.54
CA CYS A 126 -14.41 -0.85 -4.05
C CYS A 126 -15.39 -1.18 -5.19
N ASP A 127 -15.84 -0.17 -5.95
CA ASP A 127 -16.85 -0.31 -7.03
C ASP A 127 -18.19 -0.91 -6.55
N THR A 128 -18.55 -0.74 -5.27
CA THR A 128 -19.77 -1.31 -4.68
C THR A 128 -20.55 -0.26 -3.88
N VAL A 129 -21.81 -0.55 -3.60
CA VAL A 129 -22.67 0.29 -2.73
C VAL A 129 -22.66 -0.17 -1.27
N SER A 130 -22.17 -1.37 -0.99
CA SER A 130 -22.06 -1.94 0.35
C SER A 130 -20.78 -2.73 0.50
N GLY A 131 -20.17 -2.73 1.68
CA GLY A 131 -19.04 -3.59 2.02
C GLY A 131 -19.46 -5.05 2.18
N ASP A 132 -18.49 -5.93 2.12
CA ASP A 132 -18.57 -7.36 2.43
C ASP A 132 -17.20 -7.84 2.94
N ASP A 133 -17.04 -9.14 3.17
CA ASP A 133 -15.79 -9.72 3.68
C ASP A 133 -14.59 -9.51 2.73
N PHE A 134 -14.83 -9.13 1.49
CA PHE A 134 -13.81 -8.86 0.47
C PHE A 134 -13.67 -7.37 0.12
N LYS A 135 -14.63 -6.53 0.50
CA LYS A 135 -14.62 -5.09 0.23
C LYS A 135 -14.69 -4.35 1.57
N LEU A 136 -13.50 -4.19 2.16
CA LEU A 136 -13.35 -3.81 3.56
C LEU A 136 -13.56 -2.32 3.83
N GLY A 137 -13.48 -1.50 2.79
CA GLY A 137 -13.63 -0.05 2.92
C GLY A 137 -12.54 0.73 2.21
N ALA A 138 -12.20 1.91 2.74
CA ALA A 138 -11.28 2.85 2.11
C ALA A 138 -10.24 3.39 3.09
N THR A 139 -9.12 3.87 2.53
CA THR A 139 -8.09 4.60 3.25
C THR A 139 -7.75 5.89 2.53
N LEU A 140 -7.84 7.02 3.22
CA LEU A 140 -7.33 8.29 2.75
C LEU A 140 -5.81 8.29 2.86
N CYS A 141 -5.14 8.66 1.77
CA CYS A 141 -3.68 8.73 1.71
C CYS A 141 -3.21 10.17 1.70
N ASN A 142 -2.19 10.46 2.48
CA ASN A 142 -1.51 11.75 2.49
C ASN A 142 0.00 11.54 2.33
N TRP A 143 0.52 11.88 1.16
CA TRP A 143 1.93 11.78 0.83
C TRP A 143 2.50 13.18 0.67
N PRO A 144 3.31 13.67 1.63
CA PRO A 144 3.82 15.05 1.62
C PRO A 144 4.99 15.25 0.64
N ASP A 145 4.86 14.73 -0.55
CA ASP A 145 5.79 14.87 -1.68
C ASP A 145 5.58 16.17 -2.45
N ARG A 146 4.50 16.90 -2.15
CA ARG A 146 4.16 18.20 -2.70
C ARG A 146 3.84 19.19 -1.59
N ASN A 147 3.98 20.48 -1.86
CA ASN A 147 3.57 21.53 -0.92
C ASN A 147 2.03 21.58 -0.82
N VAL A 148 1.50 20.92 0.18
CA VAL A 148 0.06 20.90 0.47
C VAL A 148 -0.20 21.70 1.73
N THR A 149 -1.16 22.63 1.67
CA THR A 149 -1.55 23.40 2.85
C THR A 149 -2.50 22.63 3.74
N ASN A 150 -2.49 22.91 5.05
CA ASN A 150 -3.46 22.33 5.98
C ASN A 150 -4.91 22.61 5.58
N ILE A 151 -5.18 23.75 4.94
CA ILE A 151 -6.52 24.11 4.45
C ILE A 151 -6.96 23.16 3.33
N ALA A 152 -6.06 22.81 2.40
CA ALA A 152 -6.36 21.89 1.33
C ALA A 152 -6.67 20.48 1.88
N LEU A 153 -5.83 19.96 2.77
CA LEU A 153 -6.03 18.67 3.42
C LEU A 153 -7.36 18.61 4.20
N PHE A 154 -7.66 19.69 4.94
CA PHE A 154 -8.87 19.77 5.74
C PHE A 154 -10.15 19.77 4.90
N LYS A 155 -10.17 20.46 3.74
CA LYS A 155 -11.32 20.47 2.84
C LYS A 155 -11.60 19.11 2.22
N ILE A 156 -10.56 18.36 1.86
CA ILE A 156 -10.68 17.03 1.25
C ILE A 156 -11.07 15.97 2.29
N GLY A 157 -10.50 16.05 3.50
CA GLY A 157 -10.69 15.05 4.55
C GLY A 157 -11.99 15.17 5.35
N LYS A 158 -12.70 16.32 5.28
CA LYS A 158 -13.99 16.52 5.96
C LYS A 158 -15.16 16.10 5.07
N ARG A 159 -15.38 14.85 5.05
CA ARG A 159 -16.55 14.31 4.40
C ARG A 159 -17.21 13.24 5.26
#